data_e2c41468e9bab16e4c168c6321ee7188
#
_entry.id   e2c41468e9bab16e4c168c6321ee7188
#
_cell.length_a   1.000
_cell.length_b   1.000
_cell.length_c   1.000
_cell.angle_alpha   90.00
_cell.angle_beta   90.00
_cell.angle_gamma   90.00
#
_symmetry.space_group_name_H-M   'P 1'
#
loop_
_entity.id
_entity.type
_entity.pdbx_description
1 polymer ?
#
loop_
_entity_poly.entity_id
_entity_poly.type
_entity_poly.pdbx_seq_one_letter_code
_entity_poly.pdbx_strand_id
1 'polypeptide(L)'
;MSPLPGRGLVAAVRGWRGCSVCKSCALRRFSIQPAQQKKIPNRYLGQPSPFTHPHLLKPGEVTPGLSQVEYALRRHKLMALIQKEASGWDGLDHTVILLSNPTYYMSNDIPYVFHQDTNFLYLCGFQEPDSILVLQSIPGKALPSHKSILFVPRRDPSRELWDGPRSGTDGAIALTGVDEAYTIEEFRHLVAKLKGESNIVWYDLAKPVHTELHSDYLQPLAEIKARNKNHIQHIQHLVQNLRLIKSPAEIERMKIAGRVTAEAFTETMFASKSPVDEAFLYAKFEFECRARGADILAYPPVVAGGNRSNTLHYVKNNQLIKDGELVLLDGGCESACYVSDITRTWPVNGRFTKPQAELYQAVLDIQKSCVSLCSPGVSLENIYSLMLSLIGQKLKDLGVLKSSITESHFFKAVRKYCPHHVGHYLGMDVHDTPDISRSLPLQPGMVITIEPGIYIPEDDLSTPERFRGIGVRIEDDVLITEGAPLILSADCPKEIYDIEQICGRKS
;
A
#
# COMPACT_ATOMS: atom_id res chain seq x y z
N MET A 1 -0.37 -59.60 -10.62
CA MET A 1 1.01 -59.43 -10.14
C MET A 1 1.06 -58.05 -9.47
N SER A 2 1.37 -58.06 -8.19
CA SER A 2 1.24 -56.93 -7.25
C SER A 2 2.22 -55.81 -7.49
N PRO A 3 1.88 -54.53 -7.12
CA PRO A 3 2.81 -53.40 -7.19
C PRO A 3 3.59 -53.24 -5.87
N LEU A 4 4.85 -52.80 -5.99
CA LEU A 4 5.73 -52.43 -4.91
C LEU A 4 5.61 -50.95 -4.55
N PRO A 5 5.91 -50.51 -3.30
CA PRO A 5 5.58 -49.19 -2.78
C PRO A 5 6.66 -48.14 -3.06
N GLY A 6 6.23 -46.94 -3.42
CA GLY A 6 7.07 -45.77 -3.56
C GLY A 6 7.46 -45.17 -2.22
N ARG A 7 8.78 -44.97 -2.04
CA ARG A 7 9.38 -44.27 -0.91
C ARG A 7 9.28 -42.74 -1.13
N GLY A 8 8.71 -42.06 -0.15
CA GLY A 8 8.71 -40.59 -0.10
C GLY A 8 10.12 -40.04 0.17
N LEU A 9 10.50 -39.05 -0.62
CA LEU A 9 11.68 -38.21 -0.39
C LEU A 9 11.30 -37.06 0.58
N VAL A 10 11.85 -37.13 1.78
CA VAL A 10 11.89 -36.00 2.70
C VAL A 10 13.07 -35.12 2.28
N ALA A 11 12.80 -33.96 1.69
CA ALA A 11 13.80 -32.94 1.44
C ALA A 11 14.10 -32.18 2.73
N ALA A 12 15.28 -32.42 3.30
CA ALA A 12 15.81 -31.66 4.42
C ALA A 12 16.34 -30.31 3.91
N VAL A 13 15.72 -29.21 4.34
CA VAL A 13 16.23 -27.87 4.18
C VAL A 13 17.34 -27.67 5.22
N ARG A 14 18.60 -27.72 4.76
CA ARG A 14 19.78 -27.34 5.55
C ARG A 14 20.02 -25.84 5.39
N GLY A 15 20.03 -25.13 6.52
CA GLY A 15 21.17 -24.37 6.97
C GLY A 15 21.22 -22.90 6.60
N TRP A 16 20.59 -22.05 7.39
CA TRP A 16 21.00 -20.65 7.55
C TRP A 16 22.07 -20.57 8.65
N ARG A 17 23.31 -20.28 8.27
CA ARG A 17 24.36 -19.85 9.21
C ARG A 17 24.83 -18.47 8.80
N GLY A 18 24.76 -17.54 9.72
CA GLY A 18 25.60 -16.34 9.70
C GLY A 18 24.92 -15.02 10.02
N CYS A 19 24.42 -14.83 11.24
CA CYS A 19 24.38 -13.50 11.83
C CYS A 19 24.82 -13.62 13.30
N SER A 20 25.98 -13.06 13.64
CA SER A 20 26.62 -13.15 14.95
C SER A 20 26.23 -11.98 15.85
N VAL A 21 24.94 -11.71 16.01
CA VAL A 21 24.45 -10.81 17.08
C VAL A 21 23.16 -11.40 17.64
N CYS A 22 23.26 -11.84 18.85
CA CYS A 22 22.22 -12.35 19.75
C CYS A 22 22.16 -13.87 19.92
N LYS A 23 23.06 -14.41 20.75
CA LYS A 23 23.04 -15.81 21.23
C LYS A 23 22.01 -16.06 22.34
N SER A 24 20.91 -15.32 22.45
CA SER A 24 19.91 -15.53 23.51
C SER A 24 18.44 -15.58 23.07
N CYS A 25 18.15 -15.62 21.77
CA CYS A 25 16.81 -16.00 21.29
C CYS A 25 16.78 -17.50 21.00
N ALA A 26 16.70 -18.30 22.06
CA ALA A 26 16.25 -19.69 21.91
C ALA A 26 14.87 -19.67 21.26
N LEU A 27 14.78 -20.23 20.05
CA LEU A 27 13.52 -20.52 19.38
C LEU A 27 12.68 -21.44 20.29
N ARG A 28 11.96 -20.87 21.23
CA ARG A 28 10.82 -21.57 21.84
C ARG A 28 9.86 -21.82 20.69
N ARG A 29 9.64 -23.09 20.37
CA ARG A 29 8.53 -23.51 19.51
C ARG A 29 7.25 -22.98 20.17
N PHE A 30 6.75 -21.85 19.66
CA PHE A 30 5.42 -21.39 20.01
C PHE A 30 4.44 -22.37 19.33
N SER A 31 3.93 -23.31 20.10
CA SER A 31 2.72 -24.01 19.70
C SER A 31 1.59 -23.01 19.93
N ILE A 32 1.28 -22.21 18.92
CA ILE A 32 -0.05 -21.61 18.81
C ILE A 32 -0.96 -22.83 18.62
N GLN A 33 -1.60 -23.28 19.69
CA GLN A 33 -2.71 -24.20 19.54
C GLN A 33 -3.72 -23.43 18.68
N PRO A 34 -4.14 -23.96 17.52
CA PRO A 34 -5.20 -23.32 16.76
C PRO A 34 -6.38 -23.24 17.73
N ALA A 35 -6.83 -22.02 18.05
CA ALA A 35 -8.13 -21.82 18.67
C ALA A 35 -9.10 -22.70 17.90
N GLN A 36 -9.98 -23.43 18.59
CA GLN A 36 -10.94 -24.32 17.91
C GLN A 36 -11.58 -23.48 16.80
N GLN A 37 -11.27 -23.82 15.54
CA GLN A 37 -11.77 -23.06 14.38
C GLN A 37 -13.29 -23.06 14.49
N LYS A 38 -13.87 -21.94 14.90
CA LYS A 38 -15.31 -21.78 14.92
C LYS A 38 -15.78 -21.92 13.47
N LYS A 39 -16.76 -22.79 13.25
CA LYS A 39 -17.30 -23.04 11.92
C LYS A 39 -17.87 -21.74 11.34
N ILE A 40 -17.39 -21.33 10.16
CA ILE A 40 -17.95 -20.19 9.44
C ILE A 40 -19.45 -20.43 9.23
N PRO A 41 -20.33 -19.47 9.57
CA PRO A 41 -21.76 -19.61 9.37
C PRO A 41 -22.10 -19.89 7.90
N ASN A 42 -23.03 -20.82 7.67
CA ASN A 42 -23.50 -21.17 6.33
C ASN A 42 -24.53 -20.14 5.82
N ARG A 43 -24.10 -18.91 5.66
CA ARG A 43 -24.87 -17.78 5.14
C ARG A 43 -23.93 -16.75 4.51
N TYR A 44 -24.46 -15.83 3.73
CA TYR A 44 -23.69 -14.66 3.30
C TYR A 44 -23.32 -13.80 4.52
N LEU A 45 -22.11 -13.29 4.49
CA LEU A 45 -21.51 -12.42 5.51
C LEU A 45 -21.24 -11.07 4.87
N GLY A 46 -20.89 -10.06 5.66
CA GLY A 46 -20.59 -8.72 5.16
C GLY A 46 -19.27 -8.61 4.38
N GLN A 47 -18.53 -9.71 4.30
CA GLN A 47 -17.33 -9.82 3.48
C GLN A 47 -17.23 -11.23 2.87
N PRO A 48 -16.36 -11.43 1.84
CA PRO A 48 -16.10 -12.73 1.27
C PRO A 48 -15.67 -13.76 2.32
N SER A 49 -16.12 -15.01 2.15
CA SER A 49 -15.70 -16.15 2.96
C SER A 49 -15.35 -17.35 2.05
N PRO A 50 -14.56 -18.32 2.51
CA PRO A 50 -14.26 -19.52 1.73
C PRO A 50 -15.52 -20.32 1.33
N PHE A 51 -16.63 -20.13 2.05
CA PHE A 51 -17.91 -20.77 1.74
C PHE A 51 -18.66 -20.05 0.61
N THR A 52 -18.71 -18.71 0.65
CA THR A 52 -19.47 -17.91 -0.33
C THR A 52 -18.65 -17.54 -1.56
N HIS A 53 -17.31 -17.43 -1.41
CA HIS A 53 -16.38 -17.00 -2.46
C HIS A 53 -15.19 -17.98 -2.58
N PRO A 54 -15.43 -19.28 -2.89
CA PRO A 54 -14.35 -20.27 -2.97
C PRO A 54 -13.36 -20.02 -4.12
N HIS A 55 -13.70 -19.14 -5.07
CA HIS A 55 -12.83 -18.68 -6.16
C HIS A 55 -11.82 -17.63 -5.69
N LEU A 56 -12.08 -16.93 -4.57
CA LEU A 56 -11.22 -15.88 -4.01
C LEU A 56 -10.43 -16.36 -2.78
N LEU A 57 -11.06 -17.19 -1.94
CA LEU A 57 -10.55 -17.52 -0.61
C LEU A 57 -10.45 -19.03 -0.42
N LYS A 58 -9.31 -19.45 0.13
CA LYS A 58 -9.10 -20.83 0.59
C LYS A 58 -9.54 -20.99 2.05
N PRO A 59 -9.85 -22.21 2.51
CA PRO A 59 -10.10 -22.46 3.93
C PRO A 59 -8.96 -21.97 4.82
N GLY A 60 -9.30 -21.18 5.84
CA GLY A 60 -8.34 -20.57 6.77
C GLY A 60 -7.81 -19.20 6.35
N GLU A 61 -8.12 -18.73 5.14
CA GLU A 61 -7.83 -17.35 4.72
C GLU A 61 -8.93 -16.39 5.22
N VAL A 62 -8.51 -15.18 5.61
CA VAL A 62 -9.37 -14.07 6.01
C VAL A 62 -9.56 -13.12 4.82
N THR A 63 -8.48 -12.79 4.15
CA THR A 63 -8.44 -12.10 2.87
C THR A 63 -7.62 -12.95 1.89
N PRO A 64 -7.73 -12.76 0.58
CA PRO A 64 -7.03 -13.60 -0.39
C PRO A 64 -5.53 -13.73 -0.11
N GLY A 65 -5.06 -14.95 0.14
CA GLY A 65 -3.67 -15.26 0.43
C GLY A 65 -3.20 -14.98 1.87
N LEU A 66 -4.01 -14.39 2.73
CA LEU A 66 -3.66 -14.06 4.11
C LEU A 66 -4.53 -14.85 5.10
N SER A 67 -3.89 -15.70 5.90
CA SER A 67 -4.58 -16.60 6.84
C SER A 67 -4.88 -15.93 8.19
N GLN A 68 -5.78 -16.55 8.97
CA GLN A 68 -6.02 -16.16 10.37
C GLN A 68 -4.73 -16.13 11.20
N VAL A 69 -3.79 -17.05 10.92
CA VAL A 69 -2.50 -17.14 11.61
C VAL A 69 -1.64 -15.90 11.31
N GLU A 70 -1.64 -15.42 10.07
CA GLU A 70 -0.93 -14.19 9.68
C GLU A 70 -1.44 -13.00 10.49
N TYR A 71 -2.76 -12.79 10.55
CA TYR A 71 -3.38 -11.71 11.33
C TYR A 71 -3.11 -11.85 12.83
N ALA A 72 -3.17 -13.06 13.39
CA ALA A 72 -2.83 -13.30 14.80
C ALA A 72 -1.35 -12.96 15.08
N LEU A 73 -0.45 -13.29 14.15
CA LEU A 73 0.98 -12.95 14.27
C LEU A 73 1.21 -11.44 14.23
N ARG A 74 0.50 -10.69 13.38
CA ARG A 74 0.58 -9.22 13.31
C ARG A 74 0.15 -8.58 14.64
N ARG A 75 -0.97 -9.03 15.21
CA ARG A 75 -1.42 -8.57 16.55
C ARG A 75 -0.39 -8.89 17.65
N HIS A 76 0.16 -10.10 17.62
CA HIS A 76 1.20 -10.50 18.57
C HIS A 76 2.47 -9.64 18.44
N LYS A 77 2.93 -9.36 17.23
CA LYS A 77 4.08 -8.48 16.96
C LYS A 77 3.83 -7.05 17.45
N LEU A 78 2.61 -6.52 17.26
CA LEU A 78 2.25 -5.19 17.76
C LEU A 78 2.37 -5.13 19.29
N MET A 79 1.82 -6.11 20.00
CA MET A 79 1.91 -6.17 21.45
C MET A 79 3.35 -6.36 21.94
N ALA A 80 4.21 -7.02 21.16
CA ALA A 80 5.63 -7.11 21.46
C ALA A 80 6.40 -5.79 21.23
N LEU A 81 5.97 -4.96 20.26
CA LEU A 81 6.50 -3.60 20.12
C LEU A 81 6.08 -2.72 21.29
N ILE A 82 4.82 -2.79 21.70
CA ILE A 82 4.32 -2.09 22.89
C ILE A 82 5.13 -2.47 24.13
N GLN A 83 5.46 -3.76 24.32
CA GLN A 83 6.31 -4.21 25.42
C GLN A 83 7.68 -3.51 25.44
N LYS A 84 8.27 -3.26 24.27
CA LYS A 84 9.57 -2.56 24.19
C LYS A 84 9.45 -1.07 24.51
N GLU A 85 8.36 -0.42 24.08
CA GLU A 85 8.13 1.00 24.32
C GLU A 85 7.62 1.29 25.73
N ALA A 86 6.92 0.34 26.33
CA ALA A 86 6.30 0.48 27.65
C ALA A 86 7.30 0.39 28.81
N SER A 87 8.61 0.50 28.57
CA SER A 87 9.62 0.52 29.64
C SER A 87 9.35 1.69 30.58
N GLY A 88 9.04 1.39 31.85
CA GLY A 88 8.64 2.37 32.85
C GLY A 88 7.14 2.36 33.22
N TRP A 89 6.35 1.50 32.60
CA TRP A 89 4.93 1.30 32.91
C TRP A 89 4.66 -0.15 33.39
N ASP A 90 5.61 -0.69 34.10
CA ASP A 90 5.52 -2.04 34.66
C ASP A 90 4.30 -2.20 35.57
N GLY A 91 3.54 -3.26 35.36
CA GLY A 91 2.34 -3.57 36.13
C GLY A 91 1.05 -2.85 35.71
N LEU A 92 1.10 -2.01 34.65
CA LEU A 92 -0.10 -1.44 34.05
C LEU A 92 -0.64 -2.34 32.95
N ASP A 93 -1.96 -2.30 32.76
CA ASP A 93 -2.63 -2.96 31.65
C ASP A 93 -2.53 -2.10 30.38
N HIS A 94 -2.39 -2.74 29.22
CA HIS A 94 -2.33 -2.07 27.93
C HIS A 94 -3.54 -2.44 27.08
N THR A 95 -4.19 -1.43 26.53
CA THR A 95 -5.34 -1.61 25.63
C THR A 95 -5.12 -0.82 24.34
N VAL A 96 -5.03 -1.51 23.22
CA VAL A 96 -4.98 -0.92 21.87
C VAL A 96 -6.40 -0.81 21.34
N ILE A 97 -6.72 0.32 20.73
CA ILE A 97 -8.02 0.56 20.10
C ILE A 97 -7.79 1.06 18.66
N LEU A 98 -8.35 0.38 17.67
CA LEU A 98 -8.38 0.82 16.29
C LEU A 98 -9.81 0.82 15.79
N LEU A 99 -10.16 1.88 15.05
CA LEU A 99 -11.48 2.04 14.45
C LEU A 99 -11.43 1.66 12.97
N SER A 100 -12.50 1.04 12.48
CA SER A 100 -12.75 0.91 11.04
C SER A 100 -13.18 2.24 10.44
N ASN A 101 -13.14 2.38 9.12
CA ASN A 101 -13.81 3.46 8.43
C ASN A 101 -15.33 3.36 8.59
N PRO A 102 -16.06 4.49 8.64
CA PRO A 102 -17.49 4.52 8.42
C PRO A 102 -17.82 4.35 6.95
N THR A 103 -19.07 4.07 6.62
CA THR A 103 -19.58 4.24 5.25
C THR A 103 -19.67 5.71 4.92
N TYR A 104 -18.97 6.16 3.87
CA TYR A 104 -19.09 7.53 3.35
C TYR A 104 -20.15 7.58 2.26
N TYR A 105 -20.91 8.68 2.21
CA TYR A 105 -21.98 8.88 1.25
C TYR A 105 -21.68 10.03 0.29
N MET A 106 -21.91 9.82 -1.01
CA MET A 106 -21.81 10.89 -2.02
C MET A 106 -23.06 11.78 -2.03
N SER A 107 -24.19 11.23 -1.64
CA SER A 107 -25.46 11.95 -1.39
C SER A 107 -26.33 11.09 -0.47
N ASN A 108 -27.29 11.66 0.23
CA ASN A 108 -28.21 11.04 1.18
C ASN A 108 -27.94 9.56 1.56
N ASP A 109 -28.44 8.63 0.73
CA ASP A 109 -28.37 7.17 0.90
C ASP A 109 -27.50 6.45 -0.14
N ILE A 110 -26.77 7.21 -1.01
CA ILE A 110 -25.90 6.65 -2.05
C ILE A 110 -24.45 6.60 -1.52
N PRO A 111 -23.93 5.42 -1.18
CA PRO A 111 -22.58 5.31 -0.63
C PRO A 111 -21.51 5.43 -1.72
N TYR A 112 -20.33 5.94 -1.34
CA TYR A 112 -19.11 5.66 -2.07
C TYR A 112 -18.74 4.18 -1.96
N VAL A 113 -17.91 3.69 -2.88
CA VAL A 113 -17.30 2.37 -2.71
C VAL A 113 -16.57 2.35 -1.37
N PHE A 114 -16.90 1.37 -0.53
CA PHE A 114 -16.29 1.27 0.79
C PHE A 114 -14.83 0.86 0.68
N HIS A 115 -13.97 1.58 1.37
CA HIS A 115 -12.57 1.22 1.56
C HIS A 115 -12.25 1.23 3.06
N GLN A 116 -11.66 0.15 3.55
CA GLN A 116 -11.38 -0.01 4.97
C GLN A 116 -10.16 0.80 5.40
N ASP A 117 -10.12 1.25 6.68
CA ASP A 117 -8.89 1.77 7.29
C ASP A 117 -7.79 0.71 7.24
N THR A 118 -6.65 1.08 6.70
CA THR A 118 -5.56 0.14 6.43
C THR A 118 -4.90 -0.40 7.69
N ASN A 119 -4.80 0.36 8.77
CA ASN A 119 -4.22 -0.11 10.04
C ASN A 119 -5.17 -1.10 10.74
N PHE A 120 -6.47 -0.82 10.73
CA PHE A 120 -7.49 -1.73 11.23
C PHE A 120 -7.49 -3.04 10.42
N LEU A 121 -7.53 -2.93 9.10
CA LEU A 121 -7.54 -4.07 8.18
C LEU A 121 -6.28 -4.92 8.32
N TYR A 122 -5.10 -4.29 8.42
CA TYR A 122 -3.82 -4.96 8.61
C TYR A 122 -3.79 -5.87 9.84
N LEU A 123 -4.47 -5.49 10.92
CA LEU A 123 -4.45 -6.22 12.18
C LEU A 123 -5.54 -7.28 12.33
N CYS A 124 -6.65 -7.19 11.59
CA CYS A 124 -7.74 -8.14 11.75
C CYS A 124 -8.32 -8.72 10.46
N GLY A 125 -8.11 -8.08 9.30
CA GLY A 125 -8.69 -8.53 8.04
C GLY A 125 -10.20 -8.37 7.94
N PHE A 126 -10.84 -7.61 8.86
CA PHE A 126 -12.27 -7.40 8.87
C PHE A 126 -12.64 -6.23 7.95
N GLN A 127 -13.56 -6.46 7.00
CA GLN A 127 -13.85 -5.54 5.91
C GLN A 127 -15.17 -4.77 6.08
N GLU A 128 -15.86 -4.90 7.21
CA GLU A 128 -17.11 -4.19 7.44
C GLU A 128 -16.86 -2.83 8.14
N PRO A 129 -17.68 -1.80 7.82
CA PRO A 129 -17.59 -0.49 8.47
C PRO A 129 -18.06 -0.54 9.94
N ASP A 130 -17.96 0.60 10.61
CA ASP A 130 -18.52 0.88 11.93
C ASP A 130 -18.10 -0.13 13.02
N SER A 131 -16.83 -0.57 12.97
CA SER A 131 -16.30 -1.63 13.83
C SER A 131 -15.09 -1.16 14.62
N ILE A 132 -14.79 -1.83 15.73
CA ILE A 132 -13.64 -1.50 16.60
C ILE A 132 -12.86 -2.77 16.89
N LEU A 133 -11.54 -2.74 16.63
CA LEU A 133 -10.62 -3.76 17.10
C LEU A 133 -9.99 -3.32 18.43
N VAL A 134 -10.02 -4.20 19.41
CA VAL A 134 -9.35 -4.02 20.70
C VAL A 134 -8.36 -5.16 20.93
N LEU A 135 -7.11 -4.80 21.28
CA LEU A 135 -6.13 -5.74 21.81
C LEU A 135 -5.88 -5.39 23.26
N GLN A 136 -6.10 -6.31 24.15
CA GLN A 136 -6.04 -6.08 25.59
C GLN A 136 -5.02 -7.01 26.25
N SER A 137 -4.10 -6.48 27.04
CA SER A 137 -3.21 -7.29 27.88
C SER A 137 -4.03 -8.20 28.80
N ILE A 138 -3.52 -9.39 29.08
CA ILE A 138 -4.18 -10.34 29.98
C ILE A 138 -3.64 -10.09 31.39
N PRO A 139 -4.49 -9.74 32.38
CA PRO A 139 -4.06 -9.52 33.74
C PRO A 139 -3.24 -10.69 34.29
N GLY A 140 -2.10 -10.38 34.92
CA GLY A 140 -1.17 -11.37 35.46
C GLY A 140 -0.32 -12.12 34.43
N LYS A 141 -0.41 -11.79 33.14
CA LYS A 141 0.49 -12.31 32.11
C LYS A 141 1.34 -11.18 31.53
N ALA A 142 2.60 -11.48 31.26
CA ALA A 142 3.47 -10.53 30.59
C ALA A 142 3.06 -10.33 29.12
N LEU A 143 3.25 -9.10 28.60
CA LEU A 143 3.23 -8.85 27.17
C LEU A 143 4.25 -9.78 26.47
N PRO A 144 4.01 -10.18 25.24
CA PRO A 144 2.92 -9.81 24.33
C PRO A 144 1.63 -10.66 24.45
N SER A 145 1.42 -11.35 25.59
CA SER A 145 0.16 -12.09 25.81
C SER A 145 -1.01 -11.11 25.85
N HIS A 146 -1.97 -11.30 24.96
CA HIS A 146 -3.12 -10.42 24.80
C HIS A 146 -4.38 -11.19 24.38
N LYS A 147 -5.50 -10.53 24.49
CA LYS A 147 -6.80 -10.94 23.98
C LYS A 147 -7.21 -9.99 22.87
N SER A 148 -7.69 -10.53 21.77
CA SER A 148 -8.20 -9.77 20.64
C SER A 148 -9.74 -9.79 20.62
N ILE A 149 -10.34 -8.61 20.49
CA ILE A 149 -11.79 -8.43 20.59
C ILE A 149 -12.24 -7.56 19.42
N LEU A 150 -13.30 -7.97 18.71
CA LEU A 150 -13.98 -7.12 17.73
C LEU A 150 -15.33 -6.66 18.27
N PHE A 151 -15.60 -5.37 18.16
CA PHE A 151 -16.93 -4.81 18.32
C PHE A 151 -17.46 -4.50 16.93
N VAL A 152 -18.63 -5.08 16.58
CA VAL A 152 -19.18 -5.02 15.23
C VAL A 152 -20.64 -4.62 15.26
N PRO A 153 -21.19 -4.04 14.18
CA PRO A 153 -22.61 -3.79 14.06
C PRO A 153 -23.42 -5.07 14.27
N ARG A 154 -24.55 -4.97 14.99
CA ARG A 154 -25.46 -6.10 15.09
C ARG A 154 -26.07 -6.39 13.73
N ARG A 155 -26.48 -7.64 13.52
CA ARG A 155 -27.31 -7.98 12.39
C ARG A 155 -28.71 -7.42 12.56
N ASP A 156 -29.19 -6.73 11.52
CA ASP A 156 -30.51 -6.14 11.44
C ASP A 156 -31.11 -6.44 10.05
N PRO A 157 -32.09 -7.36 9.95
CA PRO A 157 -32.68 -7.74 8.67
C PRO A 157 -33.24 -6.57 7.86
N SER A 158 -33.72 -5.51 8.52
CA SER A 158 -34.27 -4.33 7.85
C SER A 158 -33.14 -3.49 7.20
N ARG A 159 -31.99 -3.38 7.84
CA ARG A 159 -30.80 -2.72 7.26
C ARG A 159 -30.09 -3.61 6.25
N GLU A 160 -29.99 -4.92 6.52
CA GLU A 160 -29.37 -5.88 5.58
C GLU A 160 -30.11 -5.96 4.24
N LEU A 161 -31.39 -5.56 4.19
CA LEU A 161 -32.16 -5.41 2.95
C LEU A 161 -31.59 -4.32 2.03
N TRP A 162 -31.04 -3.26 2.62
CA TRP A 162 -30.51 -2.10 1.89
C TRP A 162 -29.00 -2.17 1.70
N ASP A 163 -28.26 -2.51 2.75
CA ASP A 163 -26.80 -2.41 2.82
C ASP A 163 -26.11 -3.75 2.56
N GLY A 164 -26.87 -4.81 2.37
CA GLY A 164 -26.34 -6.17 2.25
C GLY A 164 -26.10 -6.84 3.61
N PRO A 165 -25.73 -8.13 3.58
CA PRO A 165 -25.58 -8.94 4.78
C PRO A 165 -24.45 -8.43 5.69
N ARG A 166 -24.57 -8.71 7.00
CA ARG A 166 -23.54 -8.44 8.01
C ARG A 166 -23.04 -9.74 8.63
N SER A 167 -21.76 -9.75 9.02
CA SER A 167 -21.15 -10.90 9.68
C SER A 167 -21.73 -11.16 11.07
N GLY A 168 -22.03 -10.08 11.80
CA GLY A 168 -22.38 -10.18 13.21
C GLY A 168 -21.24 -10.75 14.05
N THR A 169 -21.46 -10.97 15.32
CA THR A 169 -20.41 -11.42 16.26
C THR A 169 -19.91 -12.83 15.96
N ASP A 170 -20.78 -13.73 15.56
CA ASP A 170 -20.44 -15.13 15.22
C ASP A 170 -19.59 -15.21 13.95
N GLY A 171 -19.98 -14.45 12.90
CA GLY A 171 -19.23 -14.37 11.65
C GLY A 171 -17.89 -13.68 11.83
N ALA A 172 -17.83 -12.58 12.59
CA ALA A 172 -16.60 -11.87 12.86
C ALA A 172 -15.53 -12.76 13.51
N ILE A 173 -15.89 -13.54 14.54
CA ILE A 173 -14.97 -14.49 15.17
C ILE A 173 -14.54 -15.58 14.19
N ALA A 174 -15.50 -16.17 13.47
CA ALA A 174 -15.22 -17.29 12.59
C ALA A 174 -14.33 -16.92 11.41
N LEU A 175 -14.50 -15.70 10.86
CA LEU A 175 -13.67 -15.17 9.76
C LEU A 175 -12.28 -14.77 10.23
N THR A 176 -12.19 -13.93 11.26
CA THR A 176 -10.94 -13.25 11.61
C THR A 176 -10.07 -14.02 12.61
N GLY A 177 -10.66 -14.98 13.32
CA GLY A 177 -9.97 -15.72 14.37
C GLY A 177 -9.63 -14.88 15.60
N VAL A 178 -10.36 -13.77 15.85
CA VAL A 178 -10.26 -13.05 17.13
C VAL A 178 -10.85 -13.88 18.27
N ASP A 179 -10.40 -13.62 19.49
CA ASP A 179 -10.82 -14.40 20.66
C ASP A 179 -12.30 -14.20 21.00
N GLU A 180 -12.77 -12.95 20.89
CA GLU A 180 -14.16 -12.57 21.18
C GLU A 180 -14.69 -11.54 20.20
N ALA A 181 -16.01 -11.48 20.07
CA ALA A 181 -16.69 -10.37 19.41
C ALA A 181 -17.98 -10.01 20.15
N TYR A 182 -18.28 -8.73 20.14
CA TYR A 182 -19.46 -8.13 20.78
C TYR A 182 -20.13 -7.15 19.81
N THR A 183 -21.35 -6.72 20.14
CA THR A 183 -21.97 -5.64 19.37
C THR A 183 -21.35 -4.29 19.72
N ILE A 184 -21.44 -3.33 18.78
CA ILE A 184 -20.81 -2.00 18.95
C ILE A 184 -21.35 -1.28 20.20
N GLU A 185 -22.61 -1.49 20.55
CA GLU A 185 -23.24 -0.88 21.71
C GLU A 185 -22.64 -1.37 23.04
N GLU A 186 -22.07 -2.58 23.03
CA GLU A 186 -21.41 -3.15 24.21
C GLU A 186 -20.05 -2.53 24.49
N PHE A 187 -19.47 -1.81 23.52
CA PHE A 187 -18.18 -1.13 23.67
C PHE A 187 -18.16 -0.15 24.84
N ARG A 188 -19.30 0.48 25.16
CA ARG A 188 -19.46 1.35 26.33
C ARG A 188 -19.05 0.68 27.65
N HIS A 189 -19.24 -0.64 27.79
CA HIS A 189 -18.87 -1.38 28.99
C HIS A 189 -17.34 -1.51 29.15
N LEU A 190 -16.63 -1.67 28.00
CA LEU A 190 -15.18 -1.65 28.00
C LEU A 190 -14.66 -0.24 28.33
N VAL A 191 -15.18 0.80 27.68
CA VAL A 191 -14.81 2.20 27.94
C VAL A 191 -14.97 2.55 29.42
N ALA A 192 -16.06 2.09 30.06
CA ALA A 192 -16.28 2.31 31.48
C ALA A 192 -15.15 1.71 32.36
N LYS A 193 -14.63 0.53 32.00
CA LYS A 193 -13.51 -0.10 32.68
C LYS A 193 -12.18 0.63 32.43
N LEU A 194 -11.99 1.18 31.22
CA LEU A 194 -10.76 1.89 30.84
C LEU A 194 -10.60 3.27 31.53
N LYS A 195 -11.62 3.79 32.18
CA LYS A 195 -11.54 5.06 32.95
C LYS A 195 -10.59 4.97 34.15
N GLY A 196 -10.28 3.77 34.66
CA GLY A 196 -9.36 3.55 35.76
C GLY A 196 -7.92 3.94 35.44
N GLU A 197 -7.12 4.20 36.47
CA GLU A 197 -5.73 4.68 36.36
C GLU A 197 -4.73 3.59 35.95
N SER A 198 -5.06 2.31 36.14
CA SER A 198 -4.18 1.18 35.88
C SER A 198 -4.07 0.77 34.40
N ASN A 199 -4.72 1.51 33.48
CA ASN A 199 -4.74 1.19 32.06
C ASN A 199 -4.08 2.26 31.20
N ILE A 200 -3.17 1.86 30.32
CA ILE A 200 -2.66 2.68 29.22
C ILE A 200 -3.46 2.36 27.97
N VAL A 201 -4.01 3.39 27.34
CA VAL A 201 -4.76 3.28 26.09
C VAL A 201 -3.89 3.71 24.92
N TRP A 202 -3.74 2.85 23.92
CA TRP A 202 -3.05 3.12 22.68
C TRP A 202 -4.08 3.47 21.59
N TYR A 203 -4.19 4.77 21.29
CA TYR A 203 -5.19 5.29 20.36
C TYR A 203 -4.76 6.65 19.81
N ASP A 204 -4.99 6.89 18.51
CA ASP A 204 -4.63 8.15 17.85
C ASP A 204 -5.77 9.16 17.89
N LEU A 205 -5.66 10.11 18.82
CA LEU A 205 -6.68 11.13 19.08
C LEU A 205 -6.73 12.25 18.04
N ALA A 206 -5.60 12.60 17.42
CA ALA A 206 -5.48 13.80 16.61
C ALA A 206 -6.23 13.73 15.28
N LYS A 207 -6.35 12.53 14.71
CA LYS A 207 -7.02 12.27 13.42
C LYS A 207 -7.84 11.00 13.52
N PRO A 208 -9.01 11.04 14.15
CA PRO A 208 -9.84 9.85 14.30
C PRO A 208 -10.36 9.39 12.94
N VAL A 209 -10.19 8.10 12.66
CA VAL A 209 -10.66 7.44 11.44
C VAL A 209 -12.17 7.47 11.34
N HIS A 210 -12.87 7.30 12.46
CA HIS A 210 -14.32 7.27 12.56
C HIS A 210 -14.81 8.33 13.54
N THR A 211 -15.31 9.45 13.06
CA THR A 211 -15.65 10.63 13.88
C THR A 211 -16.78 10.37 14.88
N GLU A 212 -17.82 9.61 14.51
CA GLU A 212 -18.95 9.31 15.40
C GLU A 212 -18.51 8.41 16.56
N LEU A 213 -17.89 7.25 16.28
CA LEU A 213 -17.40 6.36 17.34
C LEU A 213 -16.35 7.04 18.23
N HIS A 214 -15.55 7.93 17.65
CA HIS A 214 -14.61 8.74 18.43
C HIS A 214 -15.36 9.67 19.41
N SER A 215 -16.33 10.42 18.91
CA SER A 215 -17.09 11.40 19.73
C SER A 215 -17.91 10.71 20.82
N ASP A 216 -18.54 9.58 20.49
CA ASP A 216 -19.44 8.89 21.41
C ASP A 216 -18.70 8.17 22.53
N TYR A 217 -17.52 7.61 22.26
CA TYR A 217 -16.84 6.70 23.20
C TYR A 217 -15.45 7.16 23.61
N LEU A 218 -14.63 7.65 22.70
CA LEU A 218 -13.20 7.82 22.95
C LEU A 218 -12.82 9.23 23.36
N GLN A 219 -13.50 10.25 22.85
CA GLN A 219 -13.28 11.62 23.31
C GLN A 219 -13.59 11.79 24.81
N PRO A 220 -14.73 11.29 25.35
CA PRO A 220 -15.00 11.34 26.78
C PRO A 220 -13.96 10.54 27.62
N LEU A 221 -13.46 9.43 27.07
CA LEU A 221 -12.37 8.68 27.73
C LEU A 221 -11.09 9.50 27.75
N ALA A 222 -10.73 10.16 26.64
CA ALA A 222 -9.54 10.99 26.52
C ALA A 222 -9.57 12.16 27.51
N GLU A 223 -10.69 12.83 27.66
CA GLU A 223 -10.86 13.94 28.62
C GLU A 223 -10.63 13.50 30.07
N ILE A 224 -11.07 12.28 30.42
CA ILE A 224 -10.81 11.70 31.75
C ILE A 224 -9.33 11.36 31.90
N LYS A 225 -8.72 10.73 30.90
CA LYS A 225 -7.30 10.32 30.91
C LYS A 225 -6.34 11.51 30.86
N ALA A 226 -6.71 12.62 30.23
CA ALA A 226 -5.88 13.84 30.15
C ALA A 226 -5.62 14.47 31.54
N ARG A 227 -6.47 14.22 32.52
CA ARG A 227 -6.26 14.65 33.92
C ARG A 227 -5.12 13.88 34.58
N ASN A 228 -4.83 12.68 34.11
CA ASN A 228 -3.78 11.79 34.58
C ASN A 228 -2.70 11.70 33.52
N LYS A 229 -1.65 12.48 33.59
CA LYS A 229 -0.59 12.61 32.59
C LYS A 229 -0.13 11.23 32.06
N ASN A 230 -0.14 11.06 30.72
CA ASN A 230 0.46 9.96 29.95
C ASN A 230 -0.30 8.62 29.85
N HIS A 231 -1.61 8.57 30.05
CA HIS A 231 -2.38 7.32 29.93
C HIS A 231 -2.94 7.05 28.52
N ILE A 232 -2.72 7.94 27.54
CA ILE A 232 -3.02 7.69 26.13
C ILE A 232 -1.76 7.87 25.31
N GLN A 233 -1.48 6.87 24.48
CA GLN A 233 -0.31 6.79 23.62
C GLN A 233 -0.72 6.63 22.17
N HIS A 234 0.10 7.14 21.26
CA HIS A 234 -0.11 6.98 19.83
C HIS A 234 0.26 5.58 19.37
N ILE A 235 -0.56 4.96 18.53
CA ILE A 235 -0.34 3.59 18.04
C ILE A 235 0.09 3.53 16.57
N GLN A 236 -0.24 4.54 15.78
CA GLN A 236 -0.05 4.54 14.33
C GLN A 236 1.39 4.20 13.92
N HIS A 237 2.38 4.84 14.55
CA HIS A 237 3.79 4.61 14.23
C HIS A 237 4.23 3.16 14.46
N LEU A 238 3.67 2.45 15.45
CA LEU A 238 3.97 1.03 15.72
C LEU A 238 3.37 0.13 14.65
N VAL A 239 2.13 0.41 14.23
CA VAL A 239 1.49 -0.34 13.16
C VAL A 239 2.22 -0.11 11.84
N GLN A 240 2.61 1.14 11.53
CA GLN A 240 3.39 1.46 10.33
C GLN A 240 4.76 0.77 10.32
N ASN A 241 5.44 0.67 11.44
CA ASN A 241 6.69 -0.11 11.56
C ASN A 241 6.50 -1.60 11.22
N LEU A 242 5.33 -2.18 11.53
CA LEU A 242 5.02 -3.56 11.13
C LEU A 242 4.70 -3.67 9.65
N ARG A 243 3.96 -2.71 9.09
CA ARG A 243 3.57 -2.67 7.67
C ARG A 243 4.75 -2.43 6.73
N LEU A 244 5.81 -1.79 7.23
CA LEU A 244 7.00 -1.43 6.46
C LEU A 244 7.68 -2.67 5.85
N ILE A 245 7.81 -3.75 6.62
CA ILE A 245 8.44 -5.00 6.18
C ILE A 245 7.35 -6.01 5.82
N LYS A 246 7.21 -6.26 4.53
CA LYS A 246 6.18 -7.15 3.98
C LYS A 246 6.52 -8.61 4.27
N SER A 247 5.53 -9.39 4.70
CA SER A 247 5.64 -10.84 4.78
C SER A 247 5.69 -11.47 3.39
N PRO A 248 6.11 -12.74 3.26
CA PRO A 248 6.08 -13.44 1.96
C PRO A 248 4.68 -13.46 1.33
N ALA A 249 3.61 -13.57 2.13
CA ALA A 249 2.25 -13.55 1.63
C ALA A 249 1.84 -12.17 1.10
N GLU A 250 2.25 -11.09 1.76
CA GLU A 250 2.05 -9.70 1.29
C GLU A 250 2.80 -9.44 -0.02
N ILE A 251 4.05 -9.88 -0.12
CA ILE A 251 4.83 -9.76 -1.35
C ILE A 251 4.15 -10.43 -2.54
N GLU A 252 3.56 -11.62 -2.34
CA GLU A 252 2.81 -12.29 -3.41
C GLU A 252 1.56 -11.51 -3.84
N ARG A 253 0.88 -10.79 -2.93
CA ARG A 253 -0.24 -9.91 -3.30
C ARG A 253 0.25 -8.71 -4.12
N MET A 254 1.35 -8.09 -3.71
CA MET A 254 1.93 -6.96 -4.44
C MET A 254 2.46 -7.37 -5.83
N LYS A 255 3.02 -8.56 -5.99
CA LYS A 255 3.38 -9.11 -7.31
C LYS A 255 2.16 -9.26 -8.21
N ILE A 256 1.01 -9.68 -7.66
CA ILE A 256 -0.22 -9.81 -8.43
C ILE A 256 -0.72 -8.43 -8.85
N ALA A 257 -0.76 -7.46 -7.93
CA ALA A 257 -1.16 -6.09 -8.24
C ALA A 257 -0.25 -5.47 -9.32
N GLY A 258 1.08 -5.59 -9.18
CA GLY A 258 2.05 -5.10 -10.17
C GLY A 258 1.87 -5.73 -11.55
N ARG A 259 1.66 -7.06 -11.62
CA ARG A 259 1.40 -7.77 -12.88
C ARG A 259 0.10 -7.32 -13.54
N VAL A 260 -1.00 -7.26 -12.78
CA VAL A 260 -2.31 -6.82 -13.30
C VAL A 260 -2.21 -5.41 -13.87
N THR A 261 -1.56 -4.50 -13.15
CA THR A 261 -1.32 -3.14 -13.61
C THR A 261 -0.44 -3.10 -14.87
N ALA A 262 0.64 -3.88 -14.93
CA ALA A 262 1.53 -3.94 -16.09
C ALA A 262 0.80 -4.42 -17.36
N GLU A 263 -0.04 -5.46 -17.23
CA GLU A 263 -0.87 -5.94 -18.34
C GLU A 263 -1.90 -4.88 -18.76
N ALA A 264 -2.53 -4.17 -17.81
CA ALA A 264 -3.46 -3.09 -18.10
C ALA A 264 -2.79 -1.93 -18.85
N PHE A 265 -1.56 -1.56 -18.47
CA PHE A 265 -0.75 -0.59 -19.20
C PHE A 265 -0.51 -1.01 -20.66
N THR A 266 -0.11 -2.26 -20.88
CA THR A 266 0.16 -2.79 -22.22
C THR A 266 -1.05 -2.69 -23.12
N GLU A 267 -2.24 -3.06 -22.61
CA GLU A 267 -3.50 -2.95 -23.38
C GLU A 267 -3.93 -1.50 -23.60
N THR A 268 -3.65 -0.62 -22.64
CA THR A 268 -3.95 0.81 -22.77
C THR A 268 -3.03 1.48 -23.79
N MET A 269 -1.73 1.15 -23.80
CA MET A 269 -0.78 1.57 -24.83
C MET A 269 -1.22 1.11 -26.23
N PHE A 270 -1.63 -0.16 -26.36
CA PHE A 270 -2.12 -0.73 -27.62
C PHE A 270 -3.38 -0.01 -28.11
N ALA A 271 -4.28 0.36 -27.21
CA ALA A 271 -5.52 1.08 -27.53
C ALA A 271 -5.30 2.58 -27.84
N SER A 272 -4.13 3.12 -27.52
CA SER A 272 -3.78 4.52 -27.72
C SER A 272 -3.56 4.81 -29.20
N LYS A 273 -4.55 5.40 -29.87
CA LYS A 273 -4.51 5.76 -31.30
C LYS A 273 -4.90 7.22 -31.47
N SER A 274 -4.02 7.98 -32.08
CA SER A 274 -4.21 9.44 -32.29
C SER A 274 -5.32 9.75 -33.30
N PRO A 275 -6.18 10.74 -33.05
CA PRO A 275 -6.36 11.44 -31.76
C PRO A 275 -7.13 10.56 -30.76
N VAL A 276 -6.83 10.68 -29.46
CA VAL A 276 -7.49 9.89 -28.41
C VAL A 276 -7.88 10.78 -27.22
N ASP A 277 -9.02 10.48 -26.60
CA ASP A 277 -9.48 11.16 -25.40
C ASP A 277 -8.78 10.58 -24.15
N GLU A 278 -8.33 11.44 -23.25
CA GLU A 278 -7.77 11.04 -21.95
C GLU A 278 -8.77 10.18 -21.16
N ALA A 279 -10.07 10.52 -21.17
CA ALA A 279 -11.11 9.75 -20.52
C ALA A 279 -11.26 8.33 -21.08
N PHE A 280 -11.04 8.14 -22.40
CA PHE A 280 -11.03 6.81 -23.01
C PHE A 280 -9.88 5.96 -22.47
N LEU A 281 -8.67 6.52 -22.41
CA LEU A 281 -7.51 5.79 -21.85
C LEU A 281 -7.68 5.48 -20.37
N TYR A 282 -8.26 6.41 -19.59
CA TYR A 282 -8.64 6.17 -18.20
C TYR A 282 -9.59 4.97 -18.08
N ALA A 283 -10.70 5.01 -18.82
CA ALA A 283 -11.71 3.94 -18.79
C ALA A 283 -11.13 2.60 -19.27
N LYS A 284 -10.27 2.61 -20.29
CA LYS A 284 -9.57 1.42 -20.77
C LYS A 284 -8.67 0.82 -19.71
N PHE A 285 -7.86 1.64 -19.05
CA PHE A 285 -6.98 1.21 -17.97
C PHE A 285 -7.76 0.60 -16.79
N GLU A 286 -8.82 1.28 -16.32
CA GLU A 286 -9.68 0.76 -15.25
C GLU A 286 -10.35 -0.56 -15.65
N PHE A 287 -10.90 -0.64 -16.86
CA PHE A 287 -11.50 -1.87 -17.38
C PHE A 287 -10.50 -3.03 -17.36
N GLU A 288 -9.29 -2.81 -17.85
CA GLU A 288 -8.26 -3.86 -17.94
C GLU A 288 -7.79 -4.34 -16.57
N CYS A 289 -7.65 -3.42 -15.59
CA CYS A 289 -7.36 -3.79 -14.20
C CYS A 289 -8.46 -4.68 -13.61
N ARG A 290 -9.72 -4.26 -13.72
CA ARG A 290 -10.86 -5.01 -13.18
C ARG A 290 -11.09 -6.34 -13.91
N ALA A 291 -10.94 -6.38 -15.22
CA ALA A 291 -11.09 -7.60 -16.01
C ALA A 291 -10.06 -8.67 -15.66
N ARG A 292 -8.92 -8.27 -15.04
CA ARG A 292 -7.86 -9.16 -14.56
C ARG A 292 -7.91 -9.44 -13.06
N GLY A 293 -8.99 -9.02 -12.39
CA GLY A 293 -9.27 -9.37 -11.00
C GLY A 293 -8.76 -8.35 -9.97
N ALA A 294 -8.47 -7.12 -10.37
CA ALA A 294 -8.31 -6.04 -9.41
C ALA A 294 -9.65 -5.66 -8.76
N ASP A 295 -9.62 -5.32 -7.49
CA ASP A 295 -10.82 -4.90 -6.76
C ASP A 295 -11.25 -3.49 -7.15
N ILE A 296 -10.29 -2.56 -7.21
CA ILE A 296 -10.46 -1.16 -7.60
C ILE A 296 -9.15 -0.61 -8.17
N LEU A 297 -9.17 0.62 -8.67
CA LEU A 297 -7.94 1.39 -8.86
C LEU A 297 -7.41 1.86 -7.50
N ALA A 298 -6.09 1.84 -7.33
CA ALA A 298 -5.43 2.23 -6.07
C ALA A 298 -5.60 3.73 -5.78
N TYR A 299 -5.72 4.54 -6.82
CA TYR A 299 -5.93 5.99 -6.80
C TYR A 299 -6.50 6.46 -8.13
N PRO A 300 -7.06 7.69 -8.22
CA PRO A 300 -7.46 8.28 -9.48
C PRO A 300 -6.25 8.44 -10.42
N PRO A 301 -6.17 7.73 -11.55
CA PRO A 301 -5.04 7.81 -12.46
C PRO A 301 -4.82 9.21 -13.03
N VAL A 302 -3.57 9.55 -13.25
CA VAL A 302 -3.17 10.67 -14.10
C VAL A 302 -3.12 10.18 -15.54
N VAL A 303 -3.90 10.79 -16.44
CA VAL A 303 -3.82 10.55 -17.88
C VAL A 303 -3.60 11.89 -18.56
N ALA A 304 -2.34 12.25 -18.81
CA ALA A 304 -1.95 13.59 -19.20
C ALA A 304 -1.32 13.64 -20.59
N GLY A 305 -2.02 14.21 -21.56
CA GLY A 305 -1.53 14.41 -22.92
C GLY A 305 -0.72 15.69 -23.08
N GLY A 306 0.37 15.66 -23.87
CA GLY A 306 1.19 16.81 -24.22
C GLY A 306 1.67 17.60 -23.01
N ASN A 307 1.53 18.93 -23.02
CA ASN A 307 1.99 19.81 -21.93
C ASN A 307 1.32 19.56 -20.57
N ARG A 308 0.15 18.89 -20.52
CA ARG A 308 -0.54 18.54 -19.27
C ARG A 308 0.27 17.55 -18.41
N SER A 309 1.18 16.79 -19.02
CA SER A 309 2.14 15.92 -18.32
C SER A 309 3.08 16.67 -17.37
N ASN A 310 3.17 18.01 -17.48
CA ASN A 310 3.91 18.88 -16.55
C ASN A 310 3.10 19.20 -15.27
N THR A 311 1.86 18.73 -15.15
CA THR A 311 1.03 18.84 -13.94
C THR A 311 1.04 17.49 -13.22
N LEU A 312 1.73 17.39 -12.09
CA LEU A 312 2.01 16.09 -11.43
C LEU A 312 0.75 15.29 -11.07
N HIS A 313 -0.27 15.94 -10.52
CA HIS A 313 -1.54 15.33 -10.14
C HIS A 313 -2.68 15.81 -11.06
N TYR A 314 -2.49 15.63 -12.38
CA TYR A 314 -3.52 15.94 -13.37
C TYR A 314 -4.57 14.81 -13.42
N VAL A 315 -5.67 14.97 -12.68
CA VAL A 315 -6.72 13.95 -12.55
C VAL A 315 -8.03 14.31 -13.26
N LYS A 316 -8.06 15.40 -14.03
CA LYS A 316 -9.28 15.78 -14.79
C LYS A 316 -9.53 14.87 -15.99
N ASN A 317 -8.48 14.46 -16.68
CA ASN A 317 -8.50 13.43 -17.74
C ASN A 317 -9.64 13.62 -18.75
N ASN A 318 -9.80 14.82 -19.30
CA ASN A 318 -10.96 15.19 -20.10
C ASN A 318 -10.63 15.98 -21.38
N GLN A 319 -9.40 15.83 -21.90
CA GLN A 319 -8.96 16.50 -23.10
C GLN A 319 -8.49 15.51 -24.16
N LEU A 320 -8.51 15.97 -25.43
CA LEU A 320 -7.94 15.20 -26.52
C LEU A 320 -6.41 15.28 -26.52
N ILE A 321 -5.79 14.14 -26.72
CA ILE A 321 -4.36 13.97 -26.99
C ILE A 321 -4.20 13.99 -28.51
N LYS A 322 -3.40 14.93 -29.01
CA LYS A 322 -3.23 15.18 -30.44
C LYS A 322 -2.11 14.34 -31.02
N ASP A 323 -2.13 14.21 -32.33
CA ASP A 323 -1.01 13.58 -33.06
C ASP A 323 0.33 14.25 -32.72
N GLY A 324 1.35 13.42 -32.50
CA GLY A 324 2.68 13.90 -32.09
C GLY A 324 2.86 14.22 -30.61
N GLU A 325 1.79 14.21 -29.80
CA GLU A 325 1.91 14.36 -28.34
C GLU A 325 2.30 13.05 -27.65
N LEU A 326 2.95 13.17 -26.49
CA LEU A 326 3.10 12.06 -25.55
C LEU A 326 1.88 12.00 -24.63
N VAL A 327 1.57 10.82 -24.15
CA VAL A 327 0.70 10.60 -22.99
C VAL A 327 1.52 10.07 -21.83
N LEU A 328 1.40 10.70 -20.68
CA LEU A 328 1.89 10.21 -19.41
C LEU A 328 0.69 9.62 -18.67
N LEU A 329 0.72 8.33 -18.39
CA LEU A 329 -0.23 7.66 -17.52
C LEU A 329 0.49 7.23 -16.25
N ASP A 330 -0.08 7.60 -15.11
CA ASP A 330 0.33 7.21 -13.78
C ASP A 330 -0.88 6.59 -13.10
N GLY A 331 -0.79 5.30 -12.79
CA GLY A 331 -1.91 4.53 -12.29
C GLY A 331 -1.50 3.18 -11.74
N GLY A 332 -2.30 2.70 -10.81
CA GLY A 332 -2.15 1.39 -10.22
C GLY A 332 -3.49 0.79 -9.83
N CYS A 333 -3.49 -0.51 -9.60
CA CYS A 333 -4.66 -1.21 -9.09
C CYS A 333 -4.45 -1.65 -7.64
N GLU A 334 -5.56 -1.85 -6.95
CA GLU A 334 -5.61 -2.58 -5.69
C GLU A 334 -6.12 -3.98 -5.93
N SER A 335 -5.41 -4.98 -5.43
CA SER A 335 -5.80 -6.39 -5.43
C SER A 335 -5.61 -6.97 -4.04
N ALA A 336 -6.73 -7.43 -3.46
CA ALA A 336 -6.77 -7.98 -2.10
C ALA A 336 -6.11 -7.05 -1.06
N CYS A 337 -6.42 -5.75 -1.13
CA CYS A 337 -5.94 -4.70 -0.24
C CYS A 337 -4.45 -4.38 -0.35
N TYR A 338 -3.78 -4.77 -1.44
CA TYR A 338 -2.40 -4.39 -1.76
C TYR A 338 -2.36 -3.68 -3.10
N VAL A 339 -1.56 -2.63 -3.18
CA VAL A 339 -1.54 -1.74 -4.33
C VAL A 339 -0.28 -1.89 -5.18
N SER A 340 -0.35 -1.41 -6.40
CA SER A 340 0.77 -1.11 -7.29
C SER A 340 0.74 0.35 -7.69
N ASP A 341 1.87 0.87 -8.13
CA ASP A 341 2.08 2.22 -8.58
C ASP A 341 3.05 2.25 -9.76
N ILE A 342 2.53 2.54 -10.95
CA ILE A 342 3.32 2.50 -12.18
C ILE A 342 3.07 3.77 -12.98
N THR A 343 4.15 4.43 -13.40
CA THR A 343 4.06 5.49 -14.41
C THR A 343 4.78 5.09 -15.68
N ARG A 344 4.12 5.32 -16.83
CA ARG A 344 4.73 5.20 -18.16
C ARG A 344 4.37 6.41 -19.02
N THR A 345 5.29 6.75 -19.93
CA THR A 345 5.09 7.82 -20.91
C THR A 345 5.34 7.26 -22.31
N TRP A 346 4.41 7.48 -23.26
CA TRP A 346 4.52 6.95 -24.61
C TRP A 346 3.95 7.90 -25.66
N PRO A 347 4.38 7.80 -26.93
CA PRO A 347 3.81 8.61 -28.02
C PRO A 347 2.45 8.08 -28.46
N VAL A 348 1.44 8.94 -28.47
CA VAL A 348 0.06 8.56 -28.82
C VAL A 348 -0.06 8.01 -30.25
N ASN A 349 0.82 8.42 -31.15
CA ASN A 349 0.85 7.96 -32.55
C ASN A 349 1.80 6.77 -32.80
N GLY A 350 2.40 6.22 -31.73
CA GLY A 350 3.23 5.03 -31.78
C GLY A 350 4.69 5.26 -32.12
N ARG A 351 5.14 6.53 -32.28
CA ARG A 351 6.55 6.85 -32.52
C ARG A 351 7.01 8.09 -31.78
N PHE A 352 8.12 7.95 -31.06
CA PHE A 352 8.77 9.09 -30.45
C PHE A 352 9.41 10.00 -31.52
N THR A 353 9.20 11.30 -31.40
CA THR A 353 10.05 12.27 -32.11
C THR A 353 11.45 12.24 -31.51
N LYS A 354 12.45 12.77 -32.25
CA LYS A 354 13.83 12.79 -31.74
C LYS A 354 13.96 13.50 -30.39
N PRO A 355 13.38 14.70 -30.13
CA PRO A 355 13.46 15.33 -28.81
C PRO A 355 12.75 14.52 -27.71
N GLN A 356 11.62 13.91 -28.02
CA GLN A 356 10.90 13.06 -27.07
C GLN A 356 11.74 11.84 -26.67
N ALA A 357 12.36 11.16 -27.65
CA ALA A 357 13.22 10.03 -27.41
C ALA A 357 14.48 10.41 -26.59
N GLU A 358 15.10 11.57 -26.89
CA GLU A 358 16.25 12.09 -26.13
C GLU A 358 15.89 12.30 -24.64
N LEU A 359 14.77 12.96 -24.36
CA LEU A 359 14.31 13.22 -22.99
C LEU A 359 13.85 11.92 -22.29
N TYR A 360 13.08 11.09 -22.99
CA TYR A 360 12.63 9.81 -22.46
C TYR A 360 13.81 8.90 -22.06
N GLN A 361 14.79 8.75 -22.97
CA GLN A 361 15.99 7.94 -22.71
C GLN A 361 16.78 8.48 -21.52
N ALA A 362 16.88 9.80 -21.36
CA ALA A 362 17.52 10.40 -20.20
C ALA A 362 16.84 9.98 -18.89
N VAL A 363 15.49 10.04 -18.83
CA VAL A 363 14.73 9.63 -17.64
C VAL A 363 14.86 8.11 -17.41
N LEU A 364 14.82 7.29 -18.47
CA LEU A 364 14.98 5.85 -18.37
C LEU A 364 16.37 5.44 -17.82
N ASP A 365 17.45 6.08 -18.29
CA ASP A 365 18.79 5.84 -17.79
C ASP A 365 18.91 6.17 -16.29
N ILE A 366 18.28 7.29 -15.86
CA ILE A 366 18.25 7.71 -14.47
C ILE A 366 17.46 6.68 -13.64
N GLN A 367 16.30 6.24 -14.11
CA GLN A 367 15.45 5.28 -13.43
C GLN A 367 16.21 3.95 -13.21
N LYS A 368 16.85 3.42 -14.24
CA LYS A 368 17.68 2.21 -14.15
C LYS A 368 18.83 2.37 -13.14
N SER A 369 19.47 3.53 -13.13
CA SER A 369 20.56 3.84 -12.19
C SER A 369 20.05 3.91 -10.74
N CYS A 370 18.89 4.53 -10.50
CA CYS A 370 18.27 4.59 -9.19
C CYS A 370 17.84 3.20 -8.70
N VAL A 371 17.22 2.40 -9.55
CA VAL A 371 16.85 1.00 -9.22
C VAL A 371 18.07 0.17 -8.86
N SER A 372 19.19 0.31 -9.59
CA SER A 372 20.41 -0.45 -9.31
C SER A 372 21.02 -0.13 -7.94
N LEU A 373 20.73 1.04 -7.37
CA LEU A 373 21.17 1.44 -6.02
C LEU A 373 20.25 0.90 -4.91
N CYS A 374 19.06 0.39 -5.24
CA CYS A 374 18.12 -0.14 -4.26
C CYS A 374 18.65 -1.41 -3.60
N SER A 375 19.30 -1.25 -2.45
CA SER A 375 19.91 -2.37 -1.71
C SER A 375 19.82 -2.13 -0.20
N PRO A 376 19.91 -3.18 0.63
CA PRO A 376 19.95 -3.03 2.07
C PRO A 376 21.02 -2.05 2.54
N GLY A 377 20.65 -1.16 3.48
CA GLY A 377 21.57 -0.16 4.04
C GLY A 377 21.57 1.19 3.31
N VAL A 378 21.11 1.28 2.06
CA VAL A 378 20.89 2.54 1.34
C VAL A 378 19.55 3.14 1.80
N SER A 379 19.38 4.47 1.76
CA SER A 379 18.11 5.12 2.08
C SER A 379 17.48 5.75 0.83
N LEU A 380 16.16 6.03 0.88
CA LEU A 380 15.49 6.79 -0.19
C LEU A 380 16.12 8.18 -0.39
N GLU A 381 16.64 8.82 0.67
CA GLU A 381 17.38 10.09 0.56
C GLU A 381 18.70 9.94 -0.21
N ASN A 382 19.40 8.81 -0.07
CA ASN A 382 20.60 8.54 -0.86
C ASN A 382 20.26 8.39 -2.35
N ILE A 383 19.19 7.65 -2.67
CA ILE A 383 18.72 7.44 -4.04
C ILE A 383 18.22 8.77 -4.64
N TYR A 384 17.50 9.58 -3.85
CA TYR A 384 17.07 10.92 -4.26
C TYR A 384 18.24 11.84 -4.61
N SER A 385 19.29 11.83 -3.81
CA SER A 385 20.49 12.62 -4.06
C SER A 385 21.18 12.20 -5.37
N LEU A 386 21.27 10.89 -5.64
CA LEU A 386 21.74 10.36 -6.92
C LEU A 386 20.85 10.81 -8.07
N MET A 387 19.53 10.66 -7.95
CA MET A 387 18.56 11.08 -8.97
C MET A 387 18.76 12.54 -9.36
N LEU A 388 18.81 13.45 -8.38
CA LEU A 388 19.00 14.89 -8.66
C LEU A 388 20.33 15.17 -9.37
N SER A 389 21.41 14.49 -8.99
CA SER A 389 22.71 14.63 -9.63
C SER A 389 22.67 14.18 -11.09
N LEU A 390 22.06 13.04 -11.35
CA LEU A 390 21.92 12.47 -12.70
C LEU A 390 20.99 13.32 -13.59
N ILE A 391 19.86 13.80 -13.05
CA ILE A 391 18.95 14.71 -13.76
C ILE A 391 19.70 15.98 -14.16
N GLY A 392 20.44 16.58 -13.23
CA GLY A 392 21.20 17.80 -13.52
C GLY A 392 22.25 17.60 -14.60
N GLN A 393 22.95 16.45 -14.62
CA GLN A 393 23.89 16.12 -15.68
C GLN A 393 23.18 15.96 -17.04
N LYS A 394 22.09 15.16 -17.09
CA LYS A 394 21.32 14.96 -18.32
C LYS A 394 20.73 16.26 -18.86
N LEU A 395 20.24 17.16 -17.98
CA LEU A 395 19.73 18.47 -18.38
C LEU A 395 20.82 19.39 -18.95
N LYS A 396 22.09 19.29 -18.47
CA LYS A 396 23.22 19.97 -19.09
C LYS A 396 23.55 19.38 -20.47
N ASP A 397 23.58 18.08 -20.60
CA ASP A 397 23.89 17.39 -21.85
C ASP A 397 22.87 17.70 -22.95
N LEU A 398 21.58 17.85 -22.57
CA LEU A 398 20.49 18.24 -23.45
C LEU A 398 20.43 19.76 -23.72
N GLY A 399 21.25 20.56 -23.05
CA GLY A 399 21.29 22.01 -23.17
C GLY A 399 20.12 22.74 -22.50
N VAL A 400 19.38 22.07 -21.61
CA VAL A 400 18.29 22.65 -20.80
C VAL A 400 18.88 23.48 -19.66
N LEU A 401 19.94 22.99 -19.03
CA LEU A 401 20.72 23.74 -18.05
C LEU A 401 22.03 24.21 -18.65
N LYS A 402 22.44 25.44 -18.29
CA LYS A 402 23.75 25.99 -18.70
C LYS A 402 24.88 25.23 -18.01
N SER A 403 25.92 24.88 -18.75
CA SER A 403 27.11 24.22 -18.20
C SER A 403 27.82 25.07 -17.12
N SER A 404 27.67 26.39 -17.17
CA SER A 404 28.26 27.36 -16.24
C SER A 404 27.47 27.54 -14.93
N ILE A 405 26.42 26.76 -14.69
CA ILE A 405 25.63 26.84 -13.45
C ILE A 405 26.52 26.50 -12.24
N THR A 406 26.51 27.39 -11.23
CA THR A 406 27.30 27.19 -10.01
C THR A 406 26.70 26.07 -9.13
N GLU A 407 27.55 25.44 -8.33
CA GLU A 407 27.14 24.37 -7.40
C GLU A 407 26.00 24.81 -6.46
N SER A 408 26.08 26.06 -5.96
CA SER A 408 25.07 26.65 -5.06
C SER A 408 23.67 26.78 -5.68
N HIS A 409 23.59 26.90 -7.01
CA HIS A 409 22.33 27.03 -7.74
C HIS A 409 21.91 25.75 -8.44
N PHE A 410 22.78 24.71 -8.50
CA PHE A 410 22.58 23.52 -9.27
C PHE A 410 21.32 22.75 -8.84
N PHE A 411 21.23 22.35 -7.58
CA PHE A 411 20.08 21.57 -7.11
C PHE A 411 18.76 22.37 -7.13
N LYS A 412 18.81 23.68 -6.94
CA LYS A 412 17.64 24.54 -7.09
C LYS A 412 17.14 24.53 -8.54
N ALA A 413 18.05 24.59 -9.50
CA ALA A 413 17.70 24.57 -10.92
C ALA A 413 17.18 23.17 -11.35
N VAL A 414 17.77 22.09 -10.84
CA VAL A 414 17.30 20.72 -11.10
C VAL A 414 15.87 20.51 -10.57
N ARG A 415 15.59 20.96 -9.33
CA ARG A 415 14.25 20.84 -8.72
C ARG A 415 13.17 21.66 -9.45
N LYS A 416 13.54 22.61 -10.31
CA LYS A 416 12.58 23.29 -11.21
C LYS A 416 11.97 22.28 -12.20
N TYR A 417 12.77 21.29 -12.65
CA TYR A 417 12.36 20.30 -13.64
C TYR A 417 11.99 18.92 -13.04
N CYS A 418 12.32 18.67 -11.78
CA CYS A 418 11.88 17.52 -11.00
C CYS A 418 11.60 17.95 -9.57
N PRO A 419 10.38 18.41 -9.26
CA PRO A 419 10.05 18.96 -7.94
C PRO A 419 9.71 17.93 -6.87
N HIS A 420 9.56 16.65 -7.23
CA HIS A 420 9.18 15.56 -6.32
C HIS A 420 10.38 14.69 -5.89
N HIS A 421 10.16 13.82 -4.94
CA HIS A 421 11.13 12.86 -4.45
C HIS A 421 11.32 11.70 -5.45
N VAL A 422 12.34 10.85 -5.24
CA VAL A 422 12.61 9.68 -6.09
C VAL A 422 11.58 8.59 -5.93
N GLY A 423 10.80 8.60 -4.85
CA GLY A 423 9.82 7.58 -4.54
C GLY A 423 9.37 7.61 -3.08
N HIS A 424 8.56 6.63 -2.72
CA HIS A 424 7.96 6.45 -1.41
C HIS A 424 7.83 4.96 -1.05
N TYR A 425 7.48 4.65 0.19
CA TYR A 425 7.09 3.29 0.57
C TYR A 425 5.73 2.95 -0.05
N LEU A 426 5.57 1.69 -0.44
CA LEU A 426 4.37 1.15 -1.08
C LEU A 426 3.89 -0.09 -0.33
N GLY A 427 2.58 -0.31 -0.27
CA GLY A 427 2.05 -1.48 0.46
C GLY A 427 0.55 -1.65 0.33
N MET A 428 -0.17 -1.49 1.43
CA MET A 428 -1.63 -1.44 1.46
C MET A 428 -2.13 -0.04 1.07
N ASP A 429 -1.32 0.99 1.29
CA ASP A 429 -1.55 2.34 0.79
C ASP A 429 -0.53 2.66 -0.31
N VAL A 430 -0.90 3.54 -1.25
CA VAL A 430 0.02 4.04 -2.28
C VAL A 430 1.18 4.79 -1.63
N HIS A 431 0.88 5.79 -0.79
CA HIS A 431 1.86 6.43 0.08
C HIS A 431 1.86 5.72 1.44
N ASP A 432 2.47 4.53 1.46
CA ASP A 432 2.46 3.64 2.64
C ASP A 432 3.35 4.20 3.76
N THR A 433 2.95 3.95 5.00
CA THR A 433 3.76 4.24 6.21
C THR A 433 4.34 5.67 6.27
N PRO A 434 3.51 6.73 6.16
CA PRO A 434 3.98 8.12 5.99
C PRO A 434 4.79 8.67 7.16
N ASP A 435 4.69 8.09 8.36
CA ASP A 435 5.46 8.52 9.53
C ASP A 435 6.89 7.93 9.55
N ILE A 436 7.19 6.99 8.65
CA ILE A 436 8.51 6.40 8.54
C ILE A 436 9.44 7.30 7.72
N SER A 437 10.58 7.65 8.31
CA SER A 437 11.56 8.52 7.67
C SER A 437 12.13 7.91 6.38
N ARG A 438 12.22 8.70 5.31
CA ARG A 438 12.92 8.34 4.08
C ARG A 438 14.44 8.21 4.25
N SER A 439 14.98 8.68 5.36
CA SER A 439 16.40 8.49 5.73
C SER A 439 16.67 7.13 6.38
N LEU A 440 15.62 6.34 6.67
CA LEU A 440 15.80 5.00 7.22
C LEU A 440 16.51 4.11 6.20
N PRO A 441 17.58 3.37 6.62
CA PRO A 441 18.21 2.39 5.74
C PRO A 441 17.21 1.32 5.28
N LEU A 442 17.15 1.08 3.98
CA LEU A 442 16.32 0.06 3.37
C LEU A 442 16.69 -1.32 3.91
N GLN A 443 15.69 -2.17 4.08
CA GLN A 443 15.82 -3.52 4.59
C GLN A 443 15.08 -4.51 3.66
N PRO A 444 15.50 -5.76 3.59
CA PRO A 444 14.77 -6.79 2.85
C PRO A 444 13.32 -6.89 3.30
N GLY A 445 12.41 -6.97 2.35
CA GLY A 445 10.96 -6.97 2.58
C GLY A 445 10.30 -5.59 2.51
N MET A 446 11.07 -4.50 2.43
CA MET A 446 10.50 -3.19 2.09
C MET A 446 10.15 -3.13 0.60
N VAL A 447 9.03 -2.49 0.26
CA VAL A 447 8.66 -2.17 -1.12
C VAL A 447 8.58 -0.66 -1.25
N ILE A 448 9.18 -0.14 -2.30
CA ILE A 448 9.28 1.30 -2.60
C ILE A 448 8.96 1.56 -4.07
N THR A 449 8.55 2.77 -4.42
CA THR A 449 8.54 3.24 -5.82
C THR A 449 9.89 3.87 -6.19
N ILE A 450 10.23 3.83 -7.48
CA ILE A 450 11.35 4.58 -8.07
C ILE A 450 10.83 5.26 -9.34
N GLU A 451 10.63 6.58 -9.24
CA GLU A 451 9.79 7.37 -10.15
C GLU A 451 10.46 8.66 -10.69
N PRO A 452 11.70 8.67 -11.15
CA PRO A 452 12.29 9.90 -11.68
C PRO A 452 11.46 10.46 -12.83
N GLY A 453 11.38 11.80 -12.88
CA GLY A 453 10.70 12.54 -13.95
C GLY A 453 11.44 13.80 -14.34
N ILE A 454 11.21 14.27 -15.57
CA ILE A 454 11.65 15.57 -16.07
C ILE A 454 10.45 16.26 -16.73
N TYR A 455 10.15 17.46 -16.28
CA TYR A 455 8.98 18.23 -16.69
C TYR A 455 9.41 19.59 -17.23
N ILE A 456 9.18 19.85 -18.52
CA ILE A 456 9.56 21.08 -19.20
C ILE A 456 8.30 21.78 -19.73
N PRO A 457 7.74 22.74 -18.96
CA PRO A 457 6.54 23.46 -19.39
C PRO A 457 6.73 24.19 -20.73
N GLU A 458 5.64 24.33 -21.51
CA GLU A 458 5.69 24.97 -22.81
C GLU A 458 6.03 26.47 -22.75
N ASP A 459 5.74 27.13 -21.64
CA ASP A 459 6.02 28.54 -21.39
C ASP A 459 7.42 28.79 -20.81
N ASP A 460 8.24 27.76 -20.57
CA ASP A 460 9.63 27.94 -20.14
C ASP A 460 10.54 28.35 -21.27
N LEU A 461 10.56 29.66 -21.57
CA LEU A 461 11.36 30.23 -22.65
C LEU A 461 12.89 30.15 -22.39
N SER A 462 13.30 29.73 -21.19
CA SER A 462 14.74 29.55 -20.88
C SER A 462 15.30 28.23 -21.40
N THR A 463 14.42 27.30 -21.85
CA THR A 463 14.79 25.99 -22.38
C THR A 463 14.75 25.92 -23.89
N PRO A 464 15.49 25.00 -24.54
CA PRO A 464 15.39 24.78 -25.98
C PRO A 464 13.96 24.48 -26.38
N GLU A 465 13.46 25.15 -27.43
CA GLU A 465 12.08 25.05 -27.91
C GLU A 465 11.65 23.60 -28.16
N ARG A 466 12.56 22.78 -28.68
CA ARG A 466 12.31 21.36 -29.01
C ARG A 466 11.86 20.49 -27.83
N PHE A 467 12.09 20.91 -26.58
CA PHE A 467 11.72 20.18 -25.37
C PHE A 467 10.53 20.79 -24.63
N ARG A 468 10.09 22.00 -25.00
CA ARG A 468 8.96 22.65 -24.32
C ARG A 468 7.67 21.86 -24.49
N GLY A 469 6.89 21.78 -23.42
CA GLY A 469 5.63 21.04 -23.37
C GLY A 469 5.81 19.52 -23.21
N ILE A 470 7.03 19.03 -22.93
CA ILE A 470 7.29 17.59 -22.73
C ILE A 470 7.51 17.33 -21.24
N GLY A 471 6.66 16.45 -20.67
CA GLY A 471 6.86 15.86 -19.36
C GLY A 471 7.00 14.33 -19.49
N VAL A 472 7.97 13.76 -18.79
CA VAL A 472 8.25 12.33 -18.77
C VAL A 472 8.45 11.87 -17.34
N ARG A 473 7.74 10.82 -16.92
CA ARG A 473 7.99 10.04 -15.69
C ARG A 473 8.03 8.56 -16.04
N ILE A 474 8.92 7.83 -15.40
CA ILE A 474 9.04 6.36 -15.51
C ILE A 474 9.19 5.82 -14.10
N GLU A 475 8.26 4.97 -13.70
CA GLU A 475 8.13 4.48 -12.33
C GLU A 475 7.94 2.98 -12.27
N ASP A 476 8.59 2.36 -11.30
CA ASP A 476 8.45 0.95 -10.99
C ASP A 476 8.31 0.71 -9.48
N ASP A 477 7.53 -0.33 -9.14
CA ASP A 477 7.48 -0.94 -7.81
C ASP A 477 8.70 -1.81 -7.58
N VAL A 478 9.46 -1.56 -6.51
CA VAL A 478 10.73 -2.23 -6.24
C VAL A 478 10.73 -2.86 -4.85
N LEU A 479 10.84 -4.18 -4.80
CA LEU A 479 11.04 -4.95 -3.57
C LEU A 479 12.54 -5.01 -3.25
N ILE A 480 12.88 -4.61 -2.04
CA ILE A 480 14.23 -4.76 -1.49
C ILE A 480 14.43 -6.21 -1.06
N THR A 481 15.49 -6.85 -1.54
CA THR A 481 15.87 -8.22 -1.22
C THR A 481 17.26 -8.26 -0.55
N GLU A 482 17.69 -9.42 -0.07
CA GLU A 482 19.07 -9.61 0.40
C GLU A 482 20.12 -9.49 -0.73
N GLY A 483 19.69 -9.66 -1.97
CA GLY A 483 20.52 -9.57 -3.18
C GLY A 483 20.14 -8.39 -4.06
N ALA A 484 20.00 -8.62 -5.37
CA ALA A 484 19.53 -7.61 -6.31
C ALA A 484 18.05 -7.25 -6.02
N PRO A 485 17.66 -5.98 -6.20
CA PRO A 485 16.25 -5.59 -6.06
C PRO A 485 15.38 -6.34 -7.07
N LEU A 486 14.14 -6.64 -6.68
CA LEU A 486 13.15 -7.25 -7.55
C LEU A 486 12.12 -6.21 -7.98
N ILE A 487 12.02 -5.97 -9.28
CA ILE A 487 11.01 -5.06 -9.85
C ILE A 487 9.69 -5.83 -9.96
N LEU A 488 8.67 -5.43 -9.19
CA LEU A 488 7.36 -6.09 -9.17
C LEU A 488 6.53 -5.75 -10.42
N SER A 489 6.85 -4.62 -11.06
CA SER A 489 6.25 -4.09 -12.29
C SER A 489 7.07 -4.41 -13.55
N ALA A 490 7.98 -5.38 -13.49
CA ALA A 490 8.94 -5.66 -14.57
C ALA A 490 8.28 -5.98 -15.93
N ASP A 491 7.06 -6.53 -15.91
CA ASP A 491 6.31 -6.88 -17.13
C ASP A 491 5.73 -5.64 -17.85
N CYS A 492 5.78 -4.45 -17.23
CA CYS A 492 5.32 -3.21 -17.85
C CYS A 492 6.43 -2.62 -18.77
N PRO A 493 6.21 -2.58 -20.08
CA PRO A 493 7.22 -2.12 -21.05
C PRO A 493 7.70 -0.70 -20.75
N LYS A 494 9.03 -0.46 -20.82
CA LYS A 494 9.64 0.86 -20.66
C LYS A 494 10.78 1.16 -21.63
N GLU A 495 11.24 0.21 -22.41
CA GLU A 495 12.21 0.48 -23.46
C GLU A 495 11.51 1.15 -24.66
N ILE A 496 12.15 2.14 -25.27
CA ILE A 496 11.60 2.87 -26.44
C ILE A 496 11.14 1.89 -27.52
N TYR A 497 11.97 0.91 -27.84
CA TYR A 497 11.68 -0.08 -28.85
C TYR A 497 10.39 -0.87 -28.53
N ASP A 498 10.25 -1.36 -27.31
CA ASP A 498 9.09 -2.17 -26.91
C ASP A 498 7.80 -1.34 -26.94
N ILE A 499 7.86 -0.10 -26.45
CA ILE A 499 6.73 0.85 -26.47
C ILE A 499 6.28 1.11 -27.93
N GLU A 500 7.23 1.41 -28.82
CA GLU A 500 6.92 1.66 -30.24
C GLU A 500 6.34 0.41 -30.92
N GLN A 501 6.80 -0.79 -30.55
CA GLN A 501 6.22 -2.03 -31.05
C GLN A 501 4.77 -2.24 -30.61
N ILE A 502 4.42 -1.86 -29.38
CA ILE A 502 3.05 -2.00 -28.86
C ILE A 502 2.14 -0.93 -29.46
N CYS A 503 2.55 0.34 -29.35
CA CYS A 503 1.73 1.47 -29.83
C CYS A 503 1.61 1.52 -31.36
N GLY A 504 2.61 1.02 -32.10
CA GLY A 504 2.63 0.99 -33.56
C GLY A 504 1.85 -0.16 -34.21
N ARG A 505 1.38 -1.15 -33.44
CA ARG A 505 0.58 -2.27 -33.98
C ARG A 505 -0.72 -1.74 -34.58
N LYS A 506 -1.06 -2.20 -35.80
CA LYS A 506 -2.39 -1.96 -36.37
C LYS A 506 -3.38 -2.90 -35.66
N SER A 507 -4.50 -2.35 -35.21
CA SER A 507 -5.66 -3.11 -34.72
C SER A 507 -6.28 -3.97 -35.79
#